data_8ca442fdc0f7c17f67a29aa064e822ae
#
_entry.id   8ca442fdc0f7c17f67a29aa064e822ae
#
_cell.length_a   1.000
_cell.length_b   1.000
_cell.length_c   1.000
_cell.angle_alpha   90.00
_cell.angle_beta   90.00
_cell.angle_gamma   90.00
#
_symmetry.space_group_name_H-M   'P 1'
#
loop_
_entity.id
_entity.type
_entity.pdbx_description
1 polymer ?
#
loop_
_entity_poly.entity_id
_entity_poly.type
_entity_poly.pdbx_seq_one_letter_code
_entity_poly.pdbx_strand_id
1 'polypeptide(L)'
;MTDTEDHRINPQHAGVTIGEADMKPAQALAAAAHQGQVDKAGLPHIGHPTRVVGYLENPTAEEATVAWLHDVVEDTSVTLKDIENDFGSRVAEAVDAITCRPDESKLDYYARVKLNRIALTVKAADLADNTDPKRLQLLKPDKRAELEAKYALARHQLGIG
;
A
#
# COMPACT_ATOMS: atom_id res chain seq x y z
N MET A 1 25.15 16.03 -21.47
CA MET A 1 25.08 17.28 -20.83
C MET A 1 23.76 17.98 -21.00
N THR A 2 23.30 18.08 -22.10
CA THR A 2 22.09 18.85 -22.29
C THR A 2 20.83 18.09 -21.99
N ASP A 3 20.90 16.82 -22.11
CA ASP A 3 19.73 16.01 -21.96
C ASP A 3 19.23 16.00 -20.55
N THR A 4 20.10 16.18 -19.62
CA THR A 4 19.67 16.12 -18.27
C THR A 4 18.77 17.26 -17.90
N GLU A 5 19.09 18.43 -18.39
CA GLU A 5 18.19 19.51 -18.06
C GLU A 5 16.87 19.35 -18.70
N ASP A 6 16.85 18.71 -19.82
CA ASP A 6 15.60 18.55 -20.50
C ASP A 6 14.61 17.82 -19.65
N HIS A 7 15.07 16.83 -18.95
CA HIS A 7 14.14 16.12 -18.11
C HIS A 7 13.60 16.99 -17.01
N ARG A 8 14.50 17.73 -16.42
CA ARG A 8 14.11 18.46 -15.26
C ARG A 8 13.11 19.52 -15.56
N ILE A 9 13.45 20.22 -16.59
CA ILE A 9 12.61 21.33 -16.90
C ILE A 9 11.35 20.95 -17.59
N ASN A 10 11.20 19.69 -17.86
CA ASN A 10 10.00 19.31 -18.55
C ASN A 10 8.79 19.59 -17.68
N PRO A 11 8.08 20.66 -17.95
CA PRO A 11 7.00 21.08 -17.10
C PRO A 11 5.81 20.14 -17.14
N GLN A 12 5.69 19.38 -18.17
CA GLN A 12 4.61 18.44 -18.22
C GLN A 12 4.73 17.45 -17.10
N HIS A 13 5.95 17.10 -16.79
CA HIS A 13 6.15 16.18 -15.70
C HIS A 13 5.68 16.78 -14.39
N ALA A 14 5.94 18.06 -14.21
CA ALA A 14 5.56 18.70 -12.98
C ALA A 14 4.05 18.68 -12.77
N GLY A 15 3.30 18.91 -13.82
CA GLY A 15 1.85 19.01 -13.68
C GLY A 15 1.15 17.68 -13.59
N VAL A 16 1.49 16.77 -14.47
CA VAL A 16 0.73 15.53 -14.61
C VAL A 16 1.48 14.35 -14.05
N THR A 17 2.80 14.37 -14.17
CA THR A 17 3.59 13.20 -13.86
C THR A 17 4.29 13.26 -12.53
N ILE A 18 3.96 14.22 -11.69
CA ILE A 18 4.52 14.25 -10.34
C ILE A 18 4.25 12.94 -9.64
N GLY A 19 3.02 12.45 -9.72
CA GLY A 19 2.68 11.18 -9.13
C GLY A 19 3.48 10.03 -9.69
N GLU A 20 3.63 10.00 -11.02
CA GLU A 20 4.44 8.97 -11.66
C GLU A 20 5.90 9.04 -11.23
N ALA A 21 6.44 10.24 -11.18
CA ALA A 21 7.83 10.41 -10.79
C ALA A 21 8.08 9.92 -9.37
N ASP A 22 7.11 10.17 -8.47
CA ASP A 22 7.23 9.72 -7.09
C ASP A 22 6.92 8.24 -6.95
N MET A 23 6.04 7.71 -7.80
CA MET A 23 5.68 6.29 -7.75
C MET A 23 6.81 5.36 -8.17
N LYS A 24 7.61 5.78 -9.17
CA LYS A 24 8.64 4.88 -9.69
C LYS A 24 9.63 4.41 -8.63
N PRO A 25 10.18 5.29 -7.77
CA PRO A 25 11.06 4.82 -6.72
C PRO A 25 10.34 3.90 -5.71
N ALA A 26 9.09 4.21 -5.36
CA ALA A 26 8.34 3.39 -4.44
C ALA A 26 8.03 2.02 -5.04
N GLN A 27 7.67 1.99 -6.31
CA GLN A 27 7.43 0.74 -7.01
C GLN A 27 8.70 -0.12 -7.03
N ALA A 28 9.84 0.49 -7.34
CA ALA A 28 11.11 -0.24 -7.39
C ALA A 28 11.47 -0.79 -6.02
N LEU A 29 11.28 0.01 -4.97
CA LEU A 29 11.56 -0.43 -3.62
C LEU A 29 10.65 -1.59 -3.23
N ALA A 30 9.35 -1.50 -3.51
CA ALA A 30 8.41 -2.56 -3.19
C ALA A 30 8.77 -3.84 -3.95
N ALA A 31 9.10 -3.73 -5.23
CA ALA A 31 9.43 -4.90 -6.03
C ALA A 31 10.69 -5.59 -5.49
N ALA A 32 11.70 -4.83 -5.13
CA ALA A 32 12.93 -5.40 -4.60
C ALA A 32 12.70 -6.01 -3.20
N ALA A 33 11.95 -5.31 -2.35
CA ALA A 33 11.73 -5.74 -0.97
C ALA A 33 10.91 -7.02 -0.91
N HIS A 34 9.91 -7.14 -1.78
CA HIS A 34 9.01 -8.32 -1.78
C HIS A 34 9.49 -9.43 -2.72
N GLN A 35 10.68 -9.30 -3.28
CA GLN A 35 11.17 -10.30 -4.23
C GLN A 35 11.19 -11.69 -3.58
N GLY A 36 10.63 -12.66 -4.28
CA GLY A 36 10.57 -14.03 -3.80
C GLY A 36 9.44 -14.34 -2.84
N GLN A 37 8.69 -13.34 -2.39
CA GLN A 37 7.54 -13.57 -1.51
C GLN A 37 6.32 -13.94 -2.33
N VAL A 38 5.48 -14.81 -1.74
CA VAL A 38 4.22 -15.20 -2.37
C VAL A 38 3.07 -14.87 -1.41
N ASP A 39 1.88 -14.67 -1.98
CA ASP A 39 0.69 -14.42 -1.19
C ASP A 39 0.04 -15.73 -0.76
N LYS A 40 -1.14 -15.64 -0.10
CA LYS A 40 -1.83 -16.80 0.42
C LYS A 40 -2.29 -17.78 -0.66
N ALA A 41 -2.38 -17.31 -1.90
CA ALA A 41 -2.74 -18.15 -3.03
C ALA A 41 -1.51 -18.70 -3.75
N GLY A 42 -0.29 -18.37 -3.28
CA GLY A 42 0.94 -18.83 -3.89
C GLY A 42 1.42 -17.99 -5.06
N LEU A 43 0.81 -16.83 -5.29
CA LEU A 43 1.19 -15.93 -6.38
C LEU A 43 2.19 -14.90 -5.87
N PRO A 44 3.02 -14.32 -6.76
CA PRO A 44 4.00 -13.33 -6.32
C PRO A 44 3.35 -12.18 -5.54
N HIS A 45 3.89 -11.89 -4.37
CA HIS A 45 3.31 -10.89 -3.47
C HIS A 45 3.25 -9.49 -4.10
N ILE A 46 4.23 -9.14 -4.95
CA ILE A 46 4.27 -7.82 -5.56
C ILE A 46 3.00 -7.50 -6.36
N GLY A 47 2.25 -8.52 -6.77
CA GLY A 47 0.97 -8.31 -7.45
C GLY A 47 -0.04 -7.60 -6.59
N HIS A 48 0.01 -7.81 -5.27
CA HIS A 48 -0.93 -7.17 -4.35
C HIS A 48 -0.76 -5.64 -4.31
N PRO A 49 0.40 -5.08 -3.95
CA PRO A 49 0.53 -3.62 -4.00
C PRO A 49 0.29 -3.04 -5.38
N THR A 50 0.64 -3.77 -6.44
CA THR A 50 0.33 -3.31 -7.80
C THR A 50 -1.16 -3.13 -7.98
N ARG A 51 -1.96 -4.09 -7.54
CA ARG A 51 -3.42 -4.01 -7.65
C ARG A 51 -4.00 -2.96 -6.71
N VAL A 52 -3.42 -2.81 -5.52
CA VAL A 52 -3.87 -1.79 -4.56
C VAL A 52 -3.75 -0.40 -5.18
N VAL A 53 -2.62 -0.11 -5.83
CA VAL A 53 -2.48 1.16 -6.56
C VAL A 53 -3.59 1.30 -7.59
N GLY A 54 -3.92 0.23 -8.28
CA GLY A 54 -4.96 0.25 -9.32
C GLY A 54 -6.35 0.50 -8.78
N TYR A 55 -6.62 0.18 -7.51
CA TYR A 55 -7.93 0.44 -6.90
C TYR A 55 -8.10 1.88 -6.44
N LEU A 56 -7.02 2.67 -6.39
CA LEU A 56 -7.12 4.07 -5.99
C LEU A 56 -7.70 4.89 -7.15
N GLU A 57 -8.63 5.79 -6.79
CA GLU A 57 -9.23 6.68 -7.78
C GLU A 57 -8.57 8.05 -7.67
N ASN A 58 -7.95 8.48 -8.75
CA ASN A 58 -7.27 9.78 -8.81
C ASN A 58 -6.35 10.01 -7.61
N PRO A 59 -5.42 9.07 -7.34
CA PRO A 59 -4.60 9.19 -6.13
C PRO A 59 -3.66 10.37 -6.20
N THR A 60 -3.38 10.93 -5.04
CA THR A 60 -2.26 11.86 -4.91
C THR A 60 -0.96 11.06 -5.02
N ALA A 61 0.15 11.77 -5.23
CA ALA A 61 1.46 11.12 -5.26
C ALA A 61 1.73 10.38 -3.96
N GLU A 62 1.36 10.98 -2.84
CA GLU A 62 1.57 10.36 -1.54
C GLU A 62 0.72 9.11 -1.36
N GLU A 63 -0.53 9.16 -1.77
CA GLU A 63 -1.41 7.98 -1.69
C GLU A 63 -0.86 6.83 -2.52
N ALA A 64 -0.43 7.11 -3.74
CA ALA A 64 0.12 6.06 -4.60
C ALA A 64 1.41 5.50 -4.01
N THR A 65 2.27 6.37 -3.48
CA THR A 65 3.51 5.94 -2.85
C THR A 65 3.24 5.03 -1.65
N VAL A 66 2.30 5.42 -0.80
CA VAL A 66 1.93 4.60 0.38
C VAL A 66 1.33 3.28 -0.07
N ALA A 67 0.54 3.26 -1.14
CA ALA A 67 -0.02 2.02 -1.65
C ALA A 67 1.08 1.03 -2.05
N TRP A 68 2.13 1.51 -2.73
CA TRP A 68 3.26 0.65 -3.07
C TRP A 68 3.97 0.12 -1.83
N LEU A 69 4.09 0.93 -0.78
CA LEU A 69 4.93 0.64 0.38
C LEU A 69 4.18 0.09 1.58
N HIS A 70 2.86 -0.10 1.49
CA HIS A 70 2.06 -0.35 2.68
C HIS A 70 2.41 -1.66 3.42
N ASP A 71 3.03 -2.62 2.75
CA ASP A 71 3.40 -3.90 3.37
C ASP A 71 4.90 -4.05 3.62
N VAL A 72 5.73 -3.09 3.18
CA VAL A 72 7.18 -3.33 3.21
C VAL A 72 7.74 -3.34 4.63
N VAL A 73 7.22 -2.52 5.53
CA VAL A 73 7.73 -2.49 6.90
C VAL A 73 7.31 -3.74 7.64
N GLU A 74 6.09 -4.20 7.41
CA GLU A 74 5.56 -5.37 8.10
C GLU A 74 6.23 -6.65 7.62
N ASP A 75 6.50 -6.77 6.33
CA ASP A 75 6.86 -8.04 5.71
C ASP A 75 8.30 -8.11 5.20
N THR A 76 9.07 -7.04 5.32
CA THR A 76 10.46 -7.04 4.84
C THR A 76 11.36 -6.32 5.85
N SER A 77 12.64 -6.19 5.50
CA SER A 77 13.61 -5.50 6.35
C SER A 77 13.61 -3.99 6.18
N VAL A 78 12.78 -3.44 5.31
CA VAL A 78 12.67 -1.99 5.12
C VAL A 78 12.09 -1.37 6.39
N THR A 79 12.73 -0.30 6.88
CA THR A 79 12.30 0.35 8.11
C THR A 79 11.56 1.65 7.83
N LEU A 80 10.81 2.13 8.83
CA LEU A 80 10.15 3.43 8.72
C LEU A 80 11.17 4.55 8.51
N LYS A 81 12.35 4.41 9.08
CA LYS A 81 13.42 5.40 8.90
C LYS A 81 13.87 5.45 7.45
N ASP A 82 14.00 4.28 6.82
CA ASP A 82 14.34 4.22 5.40
C ASP A 82 13.28 4.96 4.57
N ILE A 83 12.01 4.72 4.89
CA ILE A 83 10.92 5.36 4.15
C ILE A 83 10.93 6.86 4.37
N GLU A 84 11.15 7.30 5.61
CA GLU A 84 11.21 8.73 5.90
C GLU A 84 12.34 9.41 5.13
N ASN A 85 13.50 8.76 5.10
CA ASN A 85 14.67 9.32 4.40
C ASN A 85 14.41 9.47 2.90
N ASP A 86 13.73 8.51 2.31
CA ASP A 86 13.55 8.46 0.85
C ASP A 86 12.28 9.15 0.37
N PHE A 87 11.23 9.19 1.18
CA PHE A 87 9.91 9.63 0.74
C PHE A 87 9.29 10.71 1.64
N GLY A 88 9.92 11.04 2.76
CA GLY A 88 9.45 12.11 3.63
C GLY A 88 8.57 11.62 4.77
N SER A 89 8.31 12.53 5.72
CA SER A 89 7.63 12.17 6.96
C SER A 89 6.16 11.84 6.74
N ARG A 90 5.48 12.51 5.81
CA ARG A 90 4.05 12.24 5.59
C ARG A 90 3.82 10.82 5.07
N VAL A 91 4.68 10.36 4.17
CA VAL A 91 4.60 8.99 3.67
C VAL A 91 4.95 8.01 4.79
N ALA A 92 6.01 8.29 5.55
CA ALA A 92 6.42 7.42 6.64
C ALA A 92 5.33 7.30 7.70
N GLU A 93 4.68 8.40 8.05
CA GLU A 93 3.59 8.38 9.03
C GLU A 93 2.41 7.54 8.55
N ALA A 94 2.08 7.64 7.27
CA ALA A 94 0.97 6.86 6.72
C ALA A 94 1.32 5.38 6.67
N VAL A 95 2.54 5.04 6.30
CA VAL A 95 2.98 3.65 6.31
C VAL A 95 2.97 3.09 7.73
N ASP A 96 3.43 3.89 8.71
CA ASP A 96 3.36 3.49 10.11
C ASP A 96 1.92 3.22 10.54
N ALA A 97 1.01 4.10 10.16
CA ALA A 97 -0.39 3.96 10.55
C ALA A 97 -1.02 2.69 9.97
N ILE A 98 -0.62 2.28 8.76
CA ILE A 98 -1.21 1.12 8.10
C ILE A 98 -0.49 -0.18 8.46
N THR A 99 0.65 -0.10 9.15
CA THR A 99 1.44 -1.28 9.54
C THR A 99 0.92 -1.82 10.87
N CYS A 100 0.61 -3.11 10.92
CA CYS A 100 0.18 -3.76 12.17
C CYS A 100 1.36 -3.87 13.12
N ARG A 101 1.08 -3.73 14.41
CA ARG A 101 2.08 -3.89 15.47
C ARG A 101 1.81 -5.16 16.26
N PRO A 102 2.86 -5.88 16.69
CA PRO A 102 2.66 -7.18 17.32
C PRO A 102 1.82 -7.13 18.59
N ASP A 103 1.95 -6.06 19.38
CA ASP A 103 1.30 -5.98 20.69
C ASP A 103 0.00 -5.22 20.66
N GLU A 104 -0.50 -4.91 19.48
CA GLU A 104 -1.66 -4.04 19.32
C GLU A 104 -2.89 -4.87 18.98
N SER A 105 -4.02 -4.56 19.62
CA SER A 105 -5.27 -5.21 19.25
C SER A 105 -5.71 -4.72 17.85
N LYS A 106 -6.54 -5.51 17.19
CA LYS A 106 -7.09 -5.12 15.91
C LYS A 106 -7.91 -3.84 16.01
N LEU A 107 -8.65 -3.67 17.10
CA LEU A 107 -9.44 -2.45 17.29
C LEU A 107 -8.56 -1.22 17.40
N ASP A 108 -7.46 -1.33 18.14
CA ASP A 108 -6.52 -0.21 18.26
C ASP A 108 -5.83 0.07 16.94
N TYR A 109 -5.51 -0.98 16.19
CA TYR A 109 -4.93 -0.82 14.87
C TYR A 109 -5.88 -0.05 13.94
N TYR A 110 -7.14 -0.46 13.88
CA TYR A 110 -8.09 0.24 13.00
C TYR A 110 -8.30 1.68 13.45
N ALA A 111 -8.26 1.95 14.76
CA ALA A 111 -8.35 3.31 15.26
C ALA A 111 -7.19 4.17 14.75
N ARG A 112 -5.97 3.61 14.75
CA ARG A 112 -4.80 4.33 14.23
C ARG A 112 -4.94 4.60 12.74
N VAL A 113 -5.40 3.62 11.97
CA VAL A 113 -5.59 3.79 10.53
C VAL A 113 -6.56 4.93 10.26
N LYS A 114 -7.66 5.00 11.01
CA LYS A 114 -8.67 6.03 10.81
C LYS A 114 -8.15 7.43 11.06
N LEU A 115 -7.14 7.59 11.90
CA LEU A 115 -6.58 8.89 12.21
C LEU A 115 -5.67 9.44 11.11
N ASN A 116 -5.25 8.60 10.16
CA ASN A 116 -4.40 9.04 9.07
C ASN A 116 -5.16 8.87 7.76
N ARG A 117 -5.46 10.00 7.13
CA ARG A 117 -6.32 9.98 5.94
C ARG A 117 -5.72 9.20 4.78
N ILE A 118 -4.41 9.32 4.58
CA ILE A 118 -3.73 8.57 3.52
C ILE A 118 -3.80 7.08 3.83
N ALA A 119 -3.51 6.69 5.07
CA ALA A 119 -3.57 5.28 5.47
C ALA A 119 -4.98 4.72 5.29
N LEU A 120 -6.01 5.48 5.64
CA LEU A 120 -7.38 5.03 5.48
C LEU A 120 -7.73 4.81 4.01
N THR A 121 -7.34 5.74 3.15
CA THR A 121 -7.58 5.62 1.71
C THR A 121 -6.90 4.38 1.15
N VAL A 122 -5.64 4.16 1.52
CA VAL A 122 -4.90 3.00 1.03
C VAL A 122 -5.46 1.70 1.62
N LYS A 123 -5.87 1.73 2.90
CA LYS A 123 -6.44 0.53 3.53
C LYS A 123 -7.74 0.12 2.86
N ALA A 124 -8.55 1.06 2.42
CA ALA A 124 -9.77 0.74 1.68
C ALA A 124 -9.42 0.01 0.36
N ALA A 125 -8.38 0.47 -0.34
CA ALA A 125 -7.93 -0.20 -1.56
C ALA A 125 -7.32 -1.57 -1.27
N ASP A 126 -6.58 -1.69 -0.18
CA ASP A 126 -6.02 -2.95 0.28
C ASP A 126 -7.14 -3.97 0.52
N LEU A 127 -8.19 -3.56 1.22
CA LEU A 127 -9.34 -4.42 1.46
C LEU A 127 -10.07 -4.77 0.17
N ALA A 128 -10.14 -3.84 -0.78
CA ALA A 128 -10.78 -4.13 -2.06
C ALA A 128 -10.07 -5.26 -2.80
N ASP A 129 -8.74 -5.24 -2.81
CA ASP A 129 -7.99 -6.32 -3.43
C ASP A 129 -8.13 -7.62 -2.66
N ASN A 130 -8.06 -7.56 -1.33
CA ASN A 130 -8.13 -8.76 -0.49
C ASN A 130 -9.51 -9.40 -0.51
N THR A 131 -10.55 -8.68 -0.86
CA THR A 131 -11.90 -9.22 -0.94
C THR A 131 -12.37 -9.44 -2.38
N ASP A 132 -11.49 -9.27 -3.36
CA ASP A 132 -11.82 -9.56 -4.74
C ASP A 132 -12.23 -11.02 -4.85
N PRO A 133 -13.44 -11.31 -5.34
CA PRO A 133 -13.90 -12.69 -5.47
C PRO A 133 -12.96 -13.58 -6.28
N LYS A 134 -12.29 -13.01 -7.29
CA LYS A 134 -11.34 -13.78 -8.09
C LYS A 134 -10.17 -14.28 -7.27
N ARG A 135 -9.76 -13.52 -6.27
CA ARG A 135 -8.67 -13.92 -5.38
C ARG A 135 -9.17 -14.88 -4.31
N LEU A 136 -10.32 -14.59 -3.73
CA LEU A 136 -10.86 -15.42 -2.65
C LEU A 136 -11.16 -16.82 -3.11
N GLN A 137 -11.62 -16.99 -4.33
CA GLN A 137 -11.95 -18.32 -4.83
C GLN A 137 -10.73 -19.22 -5.08
N LEU A 138 -9.53 -18.63 -5.08
CA LEU A 138 -8.30 -19.41 -5.18
C LEU A 138 -7.93 -20.07 -3.85
N LEU A 139 -8.61 -19.71 -2.77
CA LEU A 139 -8.32 -20.23 -1.45
C LEU A 139 -9.25 -21.38 -1.11
N LYS A 140 -8.78 -22.23 -0.19
CA LYS A 140 -9.63 -23.31 0.33
C LYS A 140 -10.84 -22.70 1.05
N PRO A 141 -12.00 -23.39 1.05
CA PRO A 141 -13.24 -22.82 1.62
C PRO A 141 -13.10 -22.34 3.05
N ASP A 142 -12.41 -23.09 3.91
CA ASP A 142 -12.24 -22.68 5.31
C ASP A 142 -11.43 -21.40 5.42
N LYS A 143 -10.34 -21.30 4.68
CA LYS A 143 -9.50 -20.10 4.69
C LYS A 143 -10.25 -18.92 4.11
N ARG A 144 -11.01 -19.16 3.06
CA ARG A 144 -11.82 -18.10 2.46
C ARG A 144 -12.80 -17.54 3.46
N ALA A 145 -13.54 -18.41 4.15
CA ALA A 145 -14.53 -17.96 5.13
C ALA A 145 -13.88 -17.17 6.26
N GLU A 146 -12.73 -17.63 6.73
CA GLU A 146 -11.99 -16.95 7.78
C GLU A 146 -11.60 -15.53 7.35
N LEU A 147 -11.08 -15.39 6.15
CA LEU A 147 -10.64 -14.10 5.64
C LEU A 147 -11.81 -13.17 5.33
N GLU A 148 -12.92 -13.73 4.81
CA GLU A 148 -14.11 -12.92 4.56
C GLU A 148 -14.62 -12.30 5.85
N ALA A 149 -14.65 -13.08 6.94
CA ALA A 149 -15.09 -12.55 8.24
C ALA A 149 -14.13 -11.48 8.75
N LYS A 150 -12.84 -11.73 8.63
CA LYS A 150 -11.81 -10.78 9.05
C LYS A 150 -11.94 -9.45 8.32
N TYR A 151 -12.11 -9.50 7.02
CA TYR A 151 -12.18 -8.28 6.21
C TYR A 151 -13.50 -7.55 6.38
N ALA A 152 -14.60 -8.27 6.64
CA ALA A 152 -15.88 -7.65 6.95
C ALA A 152 -15.79 -6.85 8.25
N LEU A 153 -15.13 -7.41 9.26
CA LEU A 153 -14.91 -6.70 10.52
C LEU A 153 -14.06 -5.45 10.30
N ALA A 154 -13.01 -5.58 9.50
CA ALA A 154 -12.14 -4.44 9.21
C ALA A 154 -12.93 -3.31 8.55
N ARG A 155 -13.74 -3.62 7.56
CA ARG A 155 -14.56 -2.60 6.89
C ARG A 155 -15.50 -1.92 7.87
N HIS A 156 -16.13 -2.69 8.73
CA HIS A 156 -17.05 -2.14 9.72
C HIS A 156 -16.32 -1.20 10.67
N GLN A 157 -15.19 -1.63 11.21
CA GLN A 157 -14.43 -0.82 12.15
C GLN A 157 -13.86 0.45 11.52
N LEU A 158 -13.50 0.39 10.26
CA LEU A 158 -12.95 1.54 9.54
C LEU A 158 -14.05 2.47 9.00
N GLY A 159 -15.31 2.05 9.09
CA GLY A 159 -16.41 2.87 8.59
C GLY A 159 -16.48 2.94 7.07
N ILE A 160 -15.96 1.93 6.39
CA ILE A 160 -16.02 1.86 4.94
C ILE A 160 -16.93 0.72 4.53
N GLY A 161 -17.83 1.04 3.61
CA GLY A 161 -18.87 0.13 3.19
C GLY A 161 -18.40 -1.15 2.53
#